data_34ea384319121883b0b32a72d8c853dc
#
_entry.id   34ea384319121883b0b32a72d8c853dc
#
_cell.length_a   1.000
_cell.length_b   1.000
_cell.length_c   1.000
_cell.angle_alpha   90.00
_cell.angle_beta   90.00
_cell.angle_gamma   90.00
#
_symmetry.space_group_name_H-M   'P 1'
#
loop_
_entity.id
_entity.type
_entity.pdbx_description
1 polymer ?
#
loop_
_entity_poly.entity_id
_entity_poly.type
_entity_poly.pdbx_seq_one_letter_code
_entity_poly.pdbx_strand_id
1 'polypeptide(L)'
;TIKMEDCTHNGVSYVSPSLGTCYLHQMTFDYNKQSTIGFCAEKGKGMGWSLEGHTWDNPRSVSDPTVSTMMAYYYAHSTGVFTDEARALGVDDVWDSSYAWTMNAWVQAVIWRYQQGSMSDPVVACAEELMAVFNSLEGTHYTSIDEEKDGSSFRSRAQYILDLGQRGVWGQCTAYEYGFTGAGSSAHPASGVQKIILGELEVTTEDSYTLIVKKVDSTNPSKGLAGAQFHIESESGSFSKDVTTG
;
A
#
# COMPACT_ATOMS: atom_id res chain seq x y z
N THR A 1 7.08 -8.87 -18.08
CA THR A 1 6.64 -7.67 -18.83
C THR A 1 5.33 -7.19 -18.25
N ILE A 2 5.24 -5.90 -17.96
CA ILE A 2 4.03 -5.23 -17.49
C ILE A 2 3.61 -4.20 -18.53
N LYS A 3 2.29 -3.95 -18.63
CA LYS A 3 1.72 -3.06 -19.64
C LYS A 3 0.85 -2.01 -18.97
N MET A 4 1.03 -0.74 -19.35
CA MET A 4 0.15 0.33 -18.88
C MET A 4 -1.24 0.17 -19.49
N GLU A 5 -2.26 0.14 -18.64
CA GLU A 5 -3.66 0.05 -19.05
C GLU A 5 -4.30 1.43 -19.15
N ASP A 6 -4.02 2.30 -18.18
CA ASP A 6 -4.65 3.61 -18.09
C ASP A 6 -3.74 4.63 -17.38
N CYS A 7 -3.88 5.90 -17.71
CA CYS A 7 -3.21 7.03 -17.06
C CYS A 7 -4.22 8.15 -16.79
N THR A 8 -4.74 8.18 -15.57
CA THR A 8 -5.65 9.22 -15.07
C THR A 8 -4.91 10.29 -14.28
N HIS A 9 -5.58 11.40 -13.95
CA HIS A 9 -4.97 12.54 -13.27
C HIS A 9 -3.64 12.99 -13.90
N ASN A 10 -3.59 12.94 -15.22
CA ASN A 10 -2.38 13.17 -15.99
C ASN A 10 -1.96 14.64 -15.95
N GLY A 11 -0.71 14.89 -15.53
CA GLY A 11 -0.13 16.23 -15.48
C GLY A 11 -0.61 17.13 -14.35
N VAL A 12 -1.34 16.61 -13.36
CA VAL A 12 -1.67 17.35 -12.14
C VAL A 12 -0.39 17.65 -11.37
N SER A 13 -0.20 18.89 -10.96
CA SER A 13 1.04 19.30 -10.30
C SER A 13 0.84 19.59 -8.80
N TYR A 14 1.90 19.37 -8.03
CA TYR A 14 2.02 19.87 -6.67
C TYR A 14 3.42 20.47 -6.47
N VAL A 15 3.60 21.26 -5.40
CA VAL A 15 4.88 21.88 -5.05
C VAL A 15 5.44 21.18 -3.82
N SER A 16 6.50 20.40 -4.02
CA SER A 16 7.26 19.75 -2.95
C SER A 16 8.23 20.74 -2.32
N PRO A 17 8.39 20.74 -0.98
CA PRO A 17 9.35 21.63 -0.30
C PRO A 17 10.81 21.30 -0.64
N SER A 18 11.13 20.07 -1.05
CA SER A 18 12.51 19.68 -1.39
C SER A 18 12.74 19.36 -2.85
N LEU A 19 11.68 19.06 -3.62
CA LEU A 19 11.79 18.62 -5.02
C LEU A 19 11.33 19.70 -6.02
N GLY A 20 10.74 20.80 -5.54
CA GLY A 20 10.10 21.82 -6.37
C GLY A 20 8.81 21.32 -7.03
N THR A 21 8.46 21.86 -8.20
CA THR A 21 7.25 21.45 -8.91
C THR A 21 7.37 20.02 -9.42
N CYS A 22 6.37 19.21 -9.07
CA CYS A 22 6.24 17.82 -9.47
C CYS A 22 4.94 17.63 -10.24
N TYR A 23 4.98 16.88 -11.34
CA TYR A 23 3.80 16.52 -12.12
C TYR A 23 3.38 15.10 -11.76
N LEU A 24 2.14 14.96 -11.31
CA LEU A 24 1.57 13.71 -10.82
C LEU A 24 0.80 12.99 -11.91
N HIS A 25 0.90 11.68 -11.91
CA HIS A 25 0.14 10.77 -12.75
C HIS A 25 -0.37 9.62 -11.88
N GLN A 26 -1.62 9.25 -12.06
CA GLN A 26 -2.14 7.99 -11.53
C GLN A 26 -2.24 7.00 -12.68
N MET A 27 -1.56 5.88 -12.55
CA MET A 27 -1.42 4.89 -13.61
C MET A 27 -1.82 3.52 -13.12
N THR A 28 -2.48 2.76 -13.98
CA THR A 28 -2.75 1.34 -13.76
C THR A 28 -1.97 0.51 -14.78
N PHE A 29 -1.56 -0.66 -14.35
CA PHE A 29 -0.79 -1.61 -15.13
C PHE A 29 -1.40 -3.00 -15.02
N ASP A 30 -1.40 -3.74 -16.12
CA ASP A 30 -1.59 -5.19 -16.08
C ASP A 30 -0.33 -5.83 -15.46
N TYR A 31 -0.47 -6.24 -14.21
CA TYR A 31 0.56 -6.88 -13.42
C TYR A 31 0.02 -8.21 -12.88
N ASN A 32 0.61 -9.33 -13.31
CA ASN A 32 0.14 -10.68 -12.96
C ASN A 32 -1.36 -10.91 -13.24
N LYS A 33 -1.87 -10.35 -14.34
CA LYS A 33 -3.29 -10.37 -14.75
C LYS A 33 -4.24 -9.64 -13.78
N GLN A 34 -3.71 -8.72 -13.03
CA GLN A 34 -4.47 -7.82 -12.17
C GLN A 34 -4.13 -6.38 -12.51
N SER A 35 -5.15 -5.53 -12.50
CA SER A 35 -4.96 -4.09 -12.64
C SER A 35 -4.37 -3.54 -11.34
N THR A 36 -3.15 -3.03 -11.40
CA THR A 36 -2.40 -2.58 -10.24
C THR A 36 -1.93 -1.15 -10.44
N ILE A 37 -2.07 -0.31 -9.40
CA ILE A 37 -1.54 1.04 -9.40
C ILE A 37 -0.01 1.00 -9.34
N GLY A 38 0.63 1.72 -10.27
CA GLY A 38 2.07 1.92 -10.29
C GLY A 38 2.47 3.36 -10.02
N PHE A 39 3.73 3.56 -9.69
CA PHE A 39 4.32 4.84 -9.34
C PHE A 39 5.52 5.15 -10.22
N CYS A 40 5.70 6.44 -10.53
CA CYS A 40 6.87 6.93 -11.24
C CYS A 40 8.14 6.78 -10.39
N ALA A 41 9.21 6.21 -10.95
CA ALA A 41 10.48 6.05 -10.24
C ALA A 41 11.47 7.19 -10.47
N GLU A 42 11.34 7.95 -11.55
CA GLU A 42 12.32 8.96 -11.94
C GLU A 42 11.66 10.31 -12.17
N LYS A 43 11.80 11.22 -11.20
CA LYS A 43 11.35 12.61 -11.40
C LYS A 43 12.10 13.27 -12.58
N GLY A 44 11.35 13.96 -13.44
CA GLY A 44 11.91 14.70 -14.56
C GLY A 44 11.97 13.94 -15.89
N LYS A 45 11.62 12.66 -15.90
CA LYS A 45 11.36 11.91 -17.12
C LYS A 45 9.88 11.89 -17.49
N GLY A 46 9.60 11.63 -18.76
CA GLY A 46 8.23 11.68 -19.30
C GLY A 46 7.35 10.52 -18.84
N MET A 47 6.10 10.85 -18.56
CA MET A 47 5.02 9.92 -18.32
C MET A 47 3.71 10.59 -18.75
N GLY A 48 2.75 9.81 -19.20
CA GLY A 48 1.45 10.34 -19.56
C GLY A 48 0.58 9.34 -20.33
N TRP A 49 -0.65 9.75 -20.61
CA TRP A 49 -1.66 8.94 -21.31
C TRP A 49 -1.18 8.43 -22.68
N SER A 50 -0.28 9.14 -23.35
CA SER A 50 0.26 8.70 -24.65
C SER A 50 1.14 7.45 -24.58
N LEU A 51 1.41 6.95 -23.38
CA LEU A 51 2.14 5.70 -23.11
C LEU A 51 1.22 4.53 -22.78
N GLU A 52 -0.09 4.71 -22.79
CA GLU A 52 -1.05 3.61 -22.63
C GLU A 52 -0.78 2.53 -23.70
N GLY A 53 -0.84 1.29 -23.28
CA GLY A 53 -0.51 0.14 -24.12
C GLY A 53 0.99 -0.18 -24.24
N HIS A 54 1.88 0.70 -23.79
CA HIS A 54 3.32 0.43 -23.76
C HIS A 54 3.71 -0.46 -22.58
N THR A 55 4.94 -0.96 -22.62
CA THR A 55 5.42 -2.01 -21.71
C THR A 55 6.68 -1.61 -20.96
N TRP A 56 6.83 -2.21 -19.77
CA TRP A 56 8.02 -2.15 -18.92
C TRP A 56 8.45 -3.57 -18.53
N ASP A 57 9.74 -3.76 -18.29
CA ASP A 57 10.32 -5.04 -17.91
C ASP A 57 11.60 -4.88 -17.10
N ASN A 58 12.36 -5.96 -16.93
CA ASN A 58 13.64 -5.97 -16.21
C ASN A 58 13.52 -5.51 -14.75
N PRO A 59 12.74 -6.25 -13.92
CA PRO A 59 12.50 -5.89 -12.54
C PRO A 59 13.79 -5.83 -11.72
N ARG A 60 13.88 -4.80 -10.87
CA ARG A 60 14.90 -4.66 -9.84
C ARG A 60 14.22 -4.46 -8.50
N SER A 61 14.62 -5.22 -7.51
CA SER A 61 14.05 -5.13 -6.17
C SER A 61 14.25 -3.73 -5.56
N VAL A 62 13.20 -3.21 -4.94
CA VAL A 62 13.23 -1.98 -4.13
C VAL A 62 13.09 -2.41 -2.68
N SER A 63 14.17 -2.30 -1.91
CA SER A 63 14.24 -2.81 -0.53
C SER A 63 14.16 -1.72 0.54
N ASP A 64 13.91 -0.47 0.17
CA ASP A 64 13.78 0.62 1.13
C ASP A 64 12.53 0.42 2.00
N PRO A 65 12.66 0.37 3.34
CA PRO A 65 11.53 0.08 4.23
C PRO A 65 10.48 1.18 4.25
N THR A 66 10.85 2.42 4.01
CA THR A 66 9.89 3.54 3.96
C THR A 66 9.04 3.44 2.69
N VAL A 67 9.64 3.21 1.54
CA VAL A 67 8.92 3.02 0.27
C VAL A 67 7.99 1.81 0.36
N SER A 68 8.49 0.67 0.83
CA SER A 68 7.68 -0.55 0.99
C SER A 68 6.50 -0.35 1.95
N THR A 69 6.72 0.33 3.07
CA THR A 69 5.66 0.65 4.04
C THR A 69 4.59 1.56 3.44
N MET A 70 5.00 2.62 2.74
CA MET A 70 4.06 3.56 2.12
C MET A 70 3.24 2.90 1.01
N MET A 71 3.85 2.03 0.22
CA MET A 71 3.15 1.24 -0.80
C MET A 71 2.18 0.24 -0.17
N ALA A 72 2.59 -0.47 0.89
CA ALA A 72 1.71 -1.39 1.63
C ALA A 72 0.49 -0.66 2.21
N TYR A 73 0.72 0.47 2.86
CA TYR A 73 -0.34 1.34 3.38
C TYR A 73 -1.33 1.76 2.28
N TYR A 74 -0.82 2.24 1.16
CA TYR A 74 -1.65 2.64 0.03
C TYR A 74 -2.46 1.48 -0.54
N TYR A 75 -1.81 0.34 -0.81
CA TYR A 75 -2.50 -0.81 -1.40
C TYR A 75 -3.55 -1.40 -0.45
N ALA A 76 -3.28 -1.48 0.85
CA ALA A 76 -4.25 -1.97 1.82
C ALA A 76 -5.53 -1.14 1.79
N HIS A 77 -5.42 0.18 1.89
CA HIS A 77 -6.57 1.10 1.94
C HIS A 77 -7.27 1.28 0.58
N SER A 78 -6.55 1.18 -0.53
CA SER A 78 -7.12 1.30 -1.87
C SER A 78 -7.81 0.03 -2.35
N THR A 79 -7.37 -1.15 -1.91
CA THR A 79 -7.94 -2.46 -2.29
C THR A 79 -8.89 -3.05 -1.25
N GLY A 80 -8.82 -2.59 -0.01
CA GLY A 80 -9.60 -3.15 1.11
C GLY A 80 -9.05 -4.46 1.65
N VAL A 81 -7.81 -4.81 1.34
CA VAL A 81 -7.14 -6.01 1.84
C VAL A 81 -6.30 -5.65 3.07
N PHE A 82 -6.74 -6.08 4.25
CA PHE A 82 -6.14 -5.70 5.53
C PHE A 82 -5.72 -6.92 6.34
N THR A 83 -4.70 -6.73 7.17
CA THR A 83 -4.32 -7.69 8.22
C THR A 83 -5.37 -7.74 9.32
N ASP A 84 -5.40 -8.82 10.09
CA ASP A 84 -6.26 -8.91 11.28
C ASP A 84 -5.90 -7.86 12.33
N GLU A 85 -4.62 -7.50 12.45
CA GLU A 85 -4.17 -6.43 13.35
C GLU A 85 -4.71 -5.06 12.93
N ALA A 86 -4.72 -4.74 11.63
CA ALA A 86 -5.31 -3.49 11.13
C ALA A 86 -6.80 -3.40 11.49
N ARG A 87 -7.54 -4.50 11.34
CA ARG A 87 -8.96 -4.57 11.74
C ARG A 87 -9.14 -4.43 13.24
N ALA A 88 -8.31 -5.09 14.04
CA ALA A 88 -8.37 -5.00 15.50
C ALA A 88 -8.07 -3.60 16.03
N LEU A 89 -7.21 -2.84 15.34
CA LEU A 89 -6.90 -1.46 15.66
C LEU A 89 -7.93 -0.46 15.11
N GLY A 90 -8.86 -0.89 14.25
CA GLY A 90 -9.84 -0.01 13.62
C GLY A 90 -9.23 0.96 12.60
N VAL A 91 -8.17 0.53 11.91
CA VAL A 91 -7.47 1.31 10.87
C VAL A 91 -7.62 0.66 9.48
N ASP A 92 -8.73 -0.01 9.26
CA ASP A 92 -9.07 -0.80 8.07
C ASP A 92 -10.10 -0.09 7.16
N ASP A 93 -10.08 1.22 7.11
CA ASP A 93 -10.96 2.00 6.26
C ASP A 93 -10.52 1.95 4.79
N VAL A 94 -11.47 1.69 3.90
CA VAL A 94 -11.27 1.80 2.45
C VAL A 94 -11.54 3.23 2.02
N TRP A 95 -10.60 3.82 1.30
CA TRP A 95 -10.73 5.22 0.87
C TRP A 95 -11.71 5.38 -0.30
N ASP A 96 -12.43 6.50 -0.31
CA ASP A 96 -13.08 6.96 -1.52
C ASP A 96 -12.05 7.38 -2.59
N SER A 97 -12.51 7.52 -3.83
CA SER A 97 -11.61 7.79 -4.98
C SER A 97 -10.85 9.11 -4.86
N SER A 98 -11.44 10.13 -4.25
CA SER A 98 -10.81 11.44 -4.06
C SER A 98 -9.67 11.36 -3.04
N TYR A 99 -9.92 10.73 -1.90
CA TYR A 99 -8.90 10.56 -0.87
C TYR A 99 -7.81 9.58 -1.31
N ALA A 100 -8.18 8.53 -2.02
CA ALA A 100 -7.21 7.59 -2.62
C ALA A 100 -6.27 8.31 -3.60
N TRP A 101 -6.76 9.27 -4.39
CA TRP A 101 -5.91 10.09 -5.25
C TRP A 101 -4.92 10.94 -4.46
N THR A 102 -5.37 11.62 -3.40
CA THR A 102 -4.49 12.41 -2.54
C THR A 102 -3.41 11.54 -1.90
N MET A 103 -3.76 10.35 -1.45
CA MET A 103 -2.80 9.40 -0.88
C MET A 103 -1.87 8.78 -1.94
N ASN A 104 -2.34 8.55 -3.16
CA ASN A 104 -1.49 8.16 -4.29
C ASN A 104 -0.41 9.22 -4.55
N ALA A 105 -0.81 10.50 -4.59
CA ALA A 105 0.10 11.61 -4.75
C ALA A 105 1.16 11.66 -3.62
N TRP A 106 0.75 11.38 -2.39
CA TRP A 106 1.68 11.33 -1.26
C TRP A 106 2.71 10.21 -1.40
N VAL A 107 2.29 9.00 -1.70
CA VAL A 107 3.21 7.87 -1.91
C VAL A 107 4.17 8.15 -3.07
N GLN A 108 3.65 8.73 -4.16
CA GLN A 108 4.47 9.15 -5.29
C GLN A 108 5.54 10.16 -4.88
N ALA A 109 5.19 11.14 -4.06
CA ALA A 109 6.10 12.15 -3.55
C ALA A 109 7.21 11.53 -2.68
N VAL A 110 6.85 10.61 -1.80
CA VAL A 110 7.80 9.88 -0.94
C VAL A 110 8.77 9.06 -1.76
N ILE A 111 8.31 8.37 -2.81
CA ILE A 111 9.16 7.61 -3.73
C ILE A 111 10.19 8.53 -4.40
N TRP A 112 9.79 9.69 -4.88
CA TRP A 112 10.73 10.64 -5.49
C TRP A 112 11.74 11.22 -4.48
N ARG A 113 11.31 11.48 -3.24
CA ARG A 113 12.23 11.88 -2.16
C ARG A 113 13.31 10.81 -1.93
N TYR A 114 12.89 9.55 -1.86
CA TYR A 114 13.81 8.41 -1.75
C TYR A 114 14.76 8.34 -2.93
N GLN A 115 14.26 8.37 -4.16
CA GLN A 115 15.05 8.28 -5.38
C GLN A 115 16.11 9.39 -5.51
N GLN A 116 15.85 10.56 -4.96
CA GLN A 116 16.78 11.69 -4.98
C GLN A 116 17.69 11.78 -3.74
N GLY A 117 17.63 10.79 -2.85
CA GLY A 117 18.45 10.74 -1.63
C GLY A 117 18.06 11.78 -0.57
N SER A 118 16.84 12.31 -0.61
CA SER A 118 16.36 13.37 0.30
C SER A 118 15.55 12.81 1.49
N MET A 119 15.93 11.63 2.00
CA MET A 119 15.21 10.89 3.05
C MET A 119 16.06 10.67 4.31
N SER A 120 16.82 11.66 4.74
CA SER A 120 17.65 11.55 5.95
C SER A 120 16.82 11.33 7.24
N ASP A 121 15.62 11.90 7.31
CA ASP A 121 14.62 11.63 8.32
C ASP A 121 13.31 11.23 7.63
N PRO A 122 12.95 9.94 7.59
CA PRO A 122 11.76 9.46 6.90
C PRO A 122 10.46 10.05 7.41
N VAL A 123 10.33 10.28 8.72
CA VAL A 123 9.10 10.87 9.30
C VAL A 123 8.92 12.30 8.83
N VAL A 124 9.97 13.10 8.92
CA VAL A 124 9.95 14.52 8.48
C VAL A 124 9.69 14.57 6.98
N ALA A 125 10.40 13.78 6.18
CA ALA A 125 10.22 13.76 4.73
C ALA A 125 8.79 13.37 4.33
N CYS A 126 8.22 12.32 4.92
CA CYS A 126 6.84 11.91 4.67
C CYS A 126 5.84 12.99 5.12
N ALA A 127 6.06 13.62 6.27
CA ALA A 127 5.19 14.68 6.79
C ALA A 127 5.21 15.93 5.90
N GLU A 128 6.38 16.36 5.45
CA GLU A 128 6.54 17.50 4.54
C GLU A 128 5.82 17.29 3.22
N GLU A 129 5.97 16.08 2.63
CA GLU A 129 5.29 15.75 1.37
C GLU A 129 3.78 15.61 1.57
N LEU A 130 3.32 15.08 2.70
CA LEU A 130 1.89 15.01 3.01
C LEU A 130 1.28 16.42 3.10
N MET A 131 1.91 17.32 3.83
CA MET A 131 1.49 18.72 3.92
C MET A 131 1.46 19.40 2.54
N ALA A 132 2.50 19.21 1.73
CA ALA A 132 2.60 19.80 0.40
C ALA A 132 1.51 19.28 -0.54
N VAL A 133 1.20 17.99 -0.50
CA VAL A 133 0.13 17.37 -1.28
C VAL A 133 -1.23 17.94 -0.86
N PHE A 134 -1.53 18.02 0.45
CA PHE A 134 -2.77 18.65 0.93
C PHE A 134 -2.86 20.11 0.50
N ASN A 135 -1.80 20.88 0.66
CA ASN A 135 -1.80 22.30 0.26
C ASN A 135 -2.08 22.46 -1.25
N SER A 136 -1.51 21.60 -2.08
CA SER A 136 -1.66 21.71 -3.54
C SER A 136 -2.96 21.12 -4.07
N LEU A 137 -3.40 19.96 -3.56
CA LEU A 137 -4.55 19.23 -4.11
C LEU A 137 -5.87 19.56 -3.38
N GLU A 138 -5.81 19.88 -2.10
CA GLU A 138 -7.00 20.19 -1.30
C GLU A 138 -7.13 21.71 -1.02
N GLY A 139 -6.21 22.52 -1.51
CA GLY A 139 -6.25 23.99 -1.36
C GLY A 139 -6.04 24.48 0.06
N THR A 140 -5.36 23.72 0.92
CA THR A 140 -4.99 24.13 2.27
C THR A 140 -3.73 25.02 2.26
N HIS A 141 -3.42 25.67 3.39
CA HIS A 141 -2.32 26.62 3.51
C HIS A 141 -1.49 26.39 4.77
N TYR A 142 -1.21 25.13 5.09
CA TYR A 142 -0.34 24.78 6.22
C TYR A 142 1.11 25.22 5.94
N THR A 143 1.78 25.72 6.98
CA THR A 143 3.16 26.21 6.91
C THR A 143 4.14 25.37 7.73
N SER A 144 3.61 24.51 8.61
CA SER A 144 4.40 23.63 9.46
C SER A 144 3.80 22.21 9.49
N ILE A 145 4.67 21.21 9.48
CA ILE A 145 4.26 19.81 9.66
C ILE A 145 3.73 19.50 11.05
N ASP A 146 3.89 20.42 11.99
CA ASP A 146 3.39 20.33 13.37
C ASP A 146 2.02 21.01 13.54
N GLU A 147 1.49 21.64 12.50
CA GLU A 147 0.11 22.13 12.50
C GLU A 147 -0.87 20.96 12.45
N GLU A 148 -1.96 21.07 13.21
CA GLU A 148 -2.98 20.03 13.29
C GLU A 148 -3.95 20.10 12.09
N LYS A 149 -4.22 18.93 11.52
CA LYS A 149 -5.31 18.67 10.60
C LYS A 149 -6.14 17.49 11.15
N ASP A 150 -7.42 17.74 11.42
CA ASP A 150 -8.34 16.72 11.93
C ASP A 150 -7.85 16.04 13.24
N GLY A 151 -7.29 16.83 14.16
CA GLY A 151 -6.84 16.38 15.47
C GLY A 151 -5.46 15.73 15.53
N SER A 152 -4.71 15.73 14.43
CA SER A 152 -3.31 15.28 14.40
C SER A 152 -2.45 16.13 13.48
N SER A 153 -1.15 16.29 13.82
CA SER A 153 -0.22 16.96 12.92
C SER A 153 0.22 16.05 11.77
N PHE A 154 0.74 16.63 10.69
CA PHE A 154 1.33 15.86 9.59
C PHE A 154 2.49 14.99 10.06
N ARG A 155 3.32 15.49 10.99
CA ARG A 155 4.40 14.72 11.60
C ARG A 155 3.87 13.53 12.38
N SER A 156 2.89 13.71 13.25
CA SER A 156 2.35 12.61 14.06
C SER A 156 1.62 11.58 13.20
N ARG A 157 0.95 12.00 12.14
CA ARG A 157 0.31 11.10 11.18
C ARG A 157 1.34 10.25 10.42
N ALA A 158 2.40 10.87 9.88
CA ALA A 158 3.47 10.16 9.20
C ALA A 158 4.17 9.18 10.15
N GLN A 159 4.51 9.61 11.37
CA GLN A 159 5.10 8.74 12.40
C GLN A 159 4.21 7.54 12.69
N TYR A 160 2.93 7.75 12.92
CA TYR A 160 1.97 6.68 13.23
C TYR A 160 1.88 5.64 12.11
N ILE A 161 1.78 6.08 10.85
CA ILE A 161 1.69 5.18 9.69
C ILE A 161 2.98 4.38 9.53
N LEU A 162 4.14 5.00 9.70
CA LEU A 162 5.44 4.32 9.60
C LEU A 162 5.65 3.34 10.77
N ASP A 163 5.27 3.69 11.98
CA ASP A 163 5.36 2.80 13.15
C ASP A 163 4.49 1.57 13.00
N LEU A 164 3.24 1.73 12.55
CA LEU A 164 2.36 0.61 12.25
C LEU A 164 2.93 -0.26 11.12
N GLY A 165 3.53 0.35 10.10
CA GLY A 165 4.19 -0.36 9.01
C GLY A 165 5.37 -1.21 9.47
N GLN A 166 6.20 -0.72 10.39
CA GLN A 166 7.29 -1.49 10.99
C GLN A 166 6.79 -2.71 11.77
N ARG A 167 5.58 -2.66 12.31
CA ARG A 167 4.91 -3.77 12.98
C ARG A 167 4.23 -4.74 12.02
N GLY A 168 4.21 -4.45 10.72
CA GLY A 168 3.54 -5.26 9.71
C GLY A 168 2.02 -5.07 9.62
N VAL A 169 1.46 -4.04 10.25
CA VAL A 169 0.00 -3.79 10.30
C VAL A 169 -0.60 -3.61 8.91
N TRP A 170 0.14 -3.02 7.97
CA TRP A 170 -0.32 -2.82 6.58
C TRP A 170 -0.11 -4.05 5.68
N GLY A 171 0.46 -5.15 6.18
CA GLY A 171 0.99 -6.25 5.37
C GLY A 171 2.41 -5.95 4.89
N GLN A 172 2.92 -6.80 4.01
CA GLN A 172 4.22 -6.64 3.39
C GLN A 172 4.07 -6.32 1.92
N CYS A 173 4.77 -5.30 1.45
CA CYS A 173 4.81 -4.98 0.03
C CYS A 173 6.19 -5.34 -0.54
N THR A 174 6.18 -6.28 -1.49
CA THR A 174 7.35 -6.58 -2.31
C THR A 174 7.32 -5.69 -3.53
N ALA A 175 8.21 -4.71 -3.59
CA ALA A 175 8.24 -3.71 -4.65
C ALA A 175 9.40 -3.93 -5.63
N TYR A 176 9.11 -3.68 -6.91
CA TYR A 176 10.09 -3.76 -8.00
C TYR A 176 10.06 -2.51 -8.88
N GLU A 177 11.24 -2.04 -9.27
CA GLU A 177 11.43 -1.03 -10.30
C GLU A 177 11.54 -1.71 -11.67
N TYR A 178 10.78 -1.23 -12.65
CA TYR A 178 10.76 -1.75 -14.02
C TYR A 178 11.22 -0.68 -15.00
N GLY A 179 12.12 -1.06 -15.92
CA GLY A 179 12.59 -0.21 -17.00
C GLY A 179 11.62 -0.20 -18.18
N PHE A 180 11.49 0.94 -18.85
CA PHE A 180 10.69 1.06 -20.06
C PHE A 180 11.29 0.23 -21.20
N THR A 181 10.47 -0.53 -21.92
CA THR A 181 10.86 -1.40 -23.05
C THR A 181 10.08 -1.12 -24.33
N GLY A 182 9.14 -0.17 -24.30
CA GLY A 182 8.36 0.21 -25.46
C GLY A 182 9.09 1.13 -26.41
N ALA A 183 8.47 1.41 -27.54
CA ALA A 183 9.00 2.35 -28.55
C ALA A 183 8.91 3.82 -28.12
N GLY A 184 8.10 4.11 -27.10
CA GLY A 184 7.74 5.46 -26.72
C GLY A 184 6.66 6.06 -27.63
N SER A 185 6.44 7.36 -27.49
CA SER A 185 5.51 8.15 -28.31
C SER A 185 6.20 9.41 -28.83
N SER A 186 5.53 10.16 -29.69
CA SER A 186 6.05 11.46 -30.13
C SER A 186 6.21 12.47 -29.00
N ALA A 187 5.32 12.40 -27.99
CA ALA A 187 5.38 13.23 -26.80
C ALA A 187 6.44 12.72 -25.79
N HIS A 188 6.66 11.40 -25.74
CA HIS A 188 7.57 10.75 -24.81
C HIS A 188 8.44 9.73 -25.56
N PRO A 189 9.57 10.17 -26.18
CA PRO A 189 10.53 9.28 -26.82
C PRO A 189 11.06 8.25 -25.81
N ALA A 190 11.36 7.02 -26.25
CA ALA A 190 11.74 5.90 -25.39
C ALA A 190 12.87 6.22 -24.39
N SER A 191 13.87 6.99 -24.80
CA SER A 191 15.00 7.39 -23.94
C SER A 191 14.59 8.38 -22.82
N GLY A 192 13.46 9.06 -22.96
CA GLY A 192 12.92 10.03 -22.02
C GLY A 192 11.80 9.48 -21.12
N VAL A 193 11.37 8.24 -21.34
CA VAL A 193 10.33 7.62 -20.50
C VAL A 193 10.92 7.12 -19.19
N GLN A 194 10.22 7.40 -18.10
CA GLN A 194 10.69 7.01 -16.79
C GLN A 194 10.44 5.52 -16.48
N LYS A 195 11.21 5.01 -15.54
CA LYS A 195 10.93 3.76 -14.88
C LYS A 195 9.70 3.88 -13.98
N ILE A 196 9.11 2.75 -13.65
CA ILE A 196 7.98 2.67 -12.73
C ILE A 196 8.28 1.71 -11.58
N ILE A 197 7.61 1.93 -10.46
CA ILE A 197 7.61 1.01 -9.31
C ILE A 197 6.21 0.42 -9.18
N LEU A 198 6.16 -0.89 -9.08
CA LEU A 198 4.98 -1.69 -8.76
C LEU A 198 5.29 -2.64 -7.62
N GLY A 199 4.29 -3.07 -6.89
CA GLY A 199 4.46 -4.03 -5.81
C GLY A 199 3.25 -4.92 -5.62
N GLU A 200 3.49 -6.03 -4.94
CA GLU A 200 2.48 -6.95 -4.46
C GLU A 200 2.34 -6.77 -2.95
N LEU A 201 1.09 -6.63 -2.50
CA LEU A 201 0.76 -6.63 -1.09
C LEU A 201 0.47 -8.06 -0.65
N GLU A 202 1.29 -8.59 0.25
CA GLU A 202 1.04 -9.84 0.93
C GLU A 202 0.44 -9.54 2.31
N VAL A 203 -0.76 -10.04 2.53
CA VAL A 203 -1.44 -9.98 3.81
C VAL A 203 -1.62 -11.40 4.32
N THR A 204 -0.92 -11.72 5.39
CA THR A 204 -1.15 -12.97 6.11
C THR A 204 -2.45 -12.81 6.90
N THR A 205 -3.51 -13.38 6.41
CA THR A 205 -4.73 -13.58 7.19
C THR A 205 -4.56 -14.90 7.95
N GLU A 206 -4.69 -14.87 9.26
CA GLU A 206 -4.90 -16.12 9.99
C GLU A 206 -6.30 -16.60 9.61
N ASP A 207 -6.36 -17.68 8.86
CA ASP A 207 -7.62 -18.36 8.60
C ASP A 207 -8.20 -18.82 9.95
N SER A 208 -9.23 -18.15 10.43
CA SER A 208 -9.94 -18.58 11.62
C SER A 208 -10.97 -19.64 11.25
N TYR A 209 -10.74 -20.85 11.67
CA TYR A 209 -11.68 -21.94 11.52
C TYR A 209 -12.42 -22.18 12.84
N THR A 210 -13.74 -22.39 12.75
CA THR A 210 -14.51 -22.85 13.90
C THR A 210 -14.64 -24.36 13.83
N LEU A 211 -13.97 -25.06 14.77
CA LEU A 211 -14.15 -26.49 14.94
C LEU A 211 -15.26 -26.76 15.95
N ILE A 212 -16.33 -27.41 15.51
CA ILE A 212 -17.41 -27.84 16.38
C ILE A 212 -17.23 -29.33 16.69
N VAL A 213 -16.89 -29.64 17.94
CA VAL A 213 -16.76 -31.01 18.42
C VAL A 213 -18.07 -31.40 19.16
N LYS A 214 -18.76 -32.43 18.65
CA LYS A 214 -19.96 -32.96 19.27
C LYS A 214 -19.72 -34.40 19.75
N LYS A 215 -19.93 -34.64 21.01
CA LYS A 215 -20.07 -36.00 21.56
C LYS A 215 -21.57 -36.32 21.65
N VAL A 216 -21.97 -37.40 21.03
CA VAL A 216 -23.36 -37.82 20.99
C VAL A 216 -23.53 -39.25 21.53
N ASP A 217 -24.73 -39.58 21.96
CA ASP A 217 -25.11 -40.93 22.34
C ASP A 217 -25.07 -41.84 21.10
N SER A 218 -24.46 -43.01 21.22
CA SER A 218 -24.34 -43.96 20.09
C SER A 218 -25.67 -44.52 19.62
N THR A 219 -26.68 -44.54 20.49
CA THR A 219 -28.02 -45.02 20.19
C THR A 219 -29.00 -43.90 19.82
N ASN A 220 -28.64 -42.64 20.12
CA ASN A 220 -29.43 -41.45 19.76
C ASN A 220 -28.49 -40.28 19.35
N PRO A 221 -28.10 -40.18 18.06
CA PRO A 221 -27.17 -39.13 17.60
C PRO A 221 -27.66 -37.70 17.75
N SER A 222 -28.97 -37.50 18.01
CA SER A 222 -29.54 -36.19 18.30
C SER A 222 -29.27 -35.72 19.74
N LYS A 223 -28.89 -36.63 20.62
CA LYS A 223 -28.64 -36.34 22.03
C LYS A 223 -27.16 -36.06 22.27
N GLY A 224 -26.83 -34.80 22.57
CA GLY A 224 -25.50 -34.40 23.01
C GLY A 224 -25.17 -35.00 24.37
N LEU A 225 -23.89 -35.29 24.60
CA LEU A 225 -23.37 -35.75 25.91
C LEU A 225 -22.45 -34.69 26.47
N ALA A 226 -22.80 -34.16 27.62
CA ALA A 226 -21.99 -33.19 28.36
C ALA A 226 -20.85 -33.88 29.13
N GLY A 227 -19.81 -33.13 29.46
CA GLY A 227 -18.68 -33.58 30.27
C GLY A 227 -17.63 -34.43 29.57
N ALA A 228 -17.73 -34.66 28.27
CA ALA A 228 -16.67 -35.33 27.52
C ALA A 228 -15.48 -34.38 27.28
N GLN A 229 -14.29 -34.83 27.62
CA GLN A 229 -13.06 -34.05 27.42
C GLN A 229 -12.37 -34.45 26.13
N PHE A 230 -11.89 -33.46 25.40
CA PHE A 230 -11.12 -33.62 24.18
C PHE A 230 -9.85 -32.77 24.26
N HIS A 231 -8.75 -33.35 23.85
CA HIS A 231 -7.54 -32.61 23.52
C HIS A 231 -7.51 -32.34 22.03
N ILE A 232 -7.40 -31.08 21.61
CA ILE A 232 -7.35 -30.66 20.22
C ILE A 232 -5.94 -30.07 19.99
N GLU A 233 -5.22 -30.67 19.04
CA GLU A 233 -3.88 -30.22 18.67
C GLU A 233 -3.77 -30.11 17.16
N SER A 234 -3.08 -29.05 16.67
CA SER A 234 -2.76 -28.95 15.25
C SER A 234 -1.61 -29.90 14.89
N GLU A 235 -1.57 -30.38 13.65
CA GLU A 235 -0.50 -31.25 13.16
C GLU A 235 0.91 -30.63 13.33
N SER A 236 0.99 -29.29 13.22
CA SER A 236 2.24 -28.54 13.42
C SER A 236 2.61 -28.35 14.90
N GLY A 237 1.73 -28.69 15.85
CA GLY A 237 1.89 -28.39 17.27
C GLY A 237 1.78 -26.91 17.66
N SER A 238 1.44 -26.04 16.70
CA SER A 238 1.32 -24.61 16.95
C SER A 238 0.05 -24.21 17.71
N PHE A 239 -0.94 -25.10 17.78
CA PHE A 239 -2.18 -24.95 18.52
C PHE A 239 -2.44 -26.20 19.35
N SER A 240 -2.76 -26.02 20.64
CA SER A 240 -3.16 -27.09 21.53
C SER A 240 -4.16 -26.56 22.55
N LYS A 241 -5.30 -27.25 22.73
CA LYS A 241 -6.34 -26.84 23.65
C LYS A 241 -7.17 -28.02 24.14
N ASP A 242 -7.43 -28.06 25.44
CA ASP A 242 -8.42 -28.96 26.04
C ASP A 242 -9.79 -28.31 26.07
N VAL A 243 -10.79 -29.05 25.64
CA VAL A 243 -12.20 -28.60 25.63
C VAL A 243 -13.09 -29.65 26.27
N THR A 244 -14.16 -29.21 26.92
CA THR A 244 -15.17 -30.09 27.54
C THR A 244 -16.52 -29.78 26.94
N THR A 245 -17.27 -30.82 26.56
CA THR A 245 -18.63 -30.64 26.03
C THR A 245 -19.58 -30.19 27.13
N GLY A 246 -20.41 -29.19 26.82
CA GLY A 246 -21.45 -28.67 27.71
C GLY A 246 -22.83 -29.27 27.44
#